data_9a9264590ddf7797e27c2b486600f6e3
#
_entry.id   9a9264590ddf7797e27c2b486600f6e3
#
_cell.length_a   1.000
_cell.length_b   1.000
_cell.length_c   1.000
_cell.angle_alpha   90.00
_cell.angle_beta   90.00
_cell.angle_gamma   90.00
#
_symmetry.space_group_name_H-M   'P 1'
#
loop_
_entity.id
_entity.type
_entity.pdbx_description
1 polymer ?
#
loop_
_entity_poly.entity_id
_entity_poly.type
_entity_poly.pdbx_seq_one_letter_code
_entity_poly.pdbx_strand_id
1 'polypeptide(L)'
;MNHGTLTGEWDVYLAALREDAHLLLAWGYADARSKLPAARDEYDLTDFLANAMEQRINNPLTPDRFLLYSVHNERPISPRAELGKDRPKLDIQIERCGVRPKRFYTFEMKRLRDDAKASPTDSLAHYLGNEGVGRFVAGKYEAESFEASMIGCIQARTPEFWLELIGQAFKDDVASAQGRYNIVEGFQRCSIISELCDEASTIHRRASGSRIRLLHIFLCCGKSAS
;
A
#
# COMPACT_ATOMS: atom_id res chain seq x y z
N MET A 1 25.40 23.35 -16.50
CA MET A 1 24.22 23.91 -15.86
C MET A 1 24.05 23.21 -14.53
N ASN A 2 24.20 23.93 -13.42
CA ASN A 2 24.11 23.37 -12.07
C ASN A 2 22.66 22.95 -11.81
N HIS A 3 22.38 21.66 -11.70
CA HIS A 3 21.17 21.12 -11.10
C HIS A 3 21.31 21.20 -9.58
N GLY A 4 21.31 22.43 -9.04
CA GLY A 4 21.39 22.67 -7.61
C GLY A 4 20.00 22.57 -6.97
N THR A 5 19.88 21.68 -6.01
CA THR A 5 19.07 21.77 -4.78
C THR A 5 17.55 21.95 -4.88
N LEU A 6 16.86 21.10 -5.64
CA LEU A 6 15.41 20.88 -5.43
C LEU A 6 15.11 19.63 -4.57
N THR A 7 16.12 18.94 -4.03
CA THR A 7 15.95 17.69 -3.28
C THR A 7 15.13 17.89 -2.01
N GLY A 8 15.36 18.96 -1.25
CA GLY A 8 14.64 19.17 0.02
C GLY A 8 13.15 19.51 -0.15
N GLU A 9 12.78 20.28 -1.16
CA GLU A 9 11.36 20.63 -1.41
C GLU A 9 10.55 19.42 -1.88
N TRP A 10 11.15 18.54 -2.69
CA TRP A 10 10.52 17.30 -3.13
C TRP A 10 10.32 16.31 -1.98
N ASP A 11 11.26 16.20 -1.07
CA ASP A 11 11.15 15.32 0.08
C ASP A 11 10.02 15.78 1.01
N VAL A 12 9.89 17.08 1.25
CA VAL A 12 8.77 17.66 2.01
C VAL A 12 7.43 17.41 1.32
N TYR A 13 7.38 17.60 -0.01
CA TYR A 13 6.18 17.36 -0.78
C TYR A 13 5.75 15.88 -0.73
N LEU A 14 6.69 14.95 -0.90
CA LEU A 14 6.40 13.51 -0.85
C LEU A 14 5.97 13.06 0.54
N ALA A 15 6.57 13.62 1.58
CA ALA A 15 6.16 13.37 2.95
C ALA A 15 4.71 13.83 3.20
N ALA A 16 4.36 15.04 2.76
CA ALA A 16 3.00 15.56 2.88
C ALA A 16 1.98 14.73 2.07
N LEU A 17 2.34 14.32 0.84
CA LEU A 17 1.49 13.44 0.02
C LEU A 17 1.25 12.10 0.70
N ARG A 18 2.29 11.49 1.29
CA ARG A 18 2.19 10.25 2.05
C ARG A 18 1.25 10.43 3.24
N GLU A 19 1.47 11.45 4.08
CA GLU A 19 0.65 11.69 5.27
C GLU A 19 -0.81 11.92 4.91
N ASP A 20 -1.10 12.76 3.92
CA ASP A 20 -2.46 13.01 3.46
C ASP A 20 -3.11 11.76 2.85
N ALA A 21 -2.35 10.93 2.10
CA ALA A 21 -2.85 9.67 1.55
C ALA A 21 -3.21 8.68 2.67
N HIS A 22 -2.36 8.57 3.69
CA HIS A 22 -2.64 7.71 4.85
C HIS A 22 -3.82 8.21 5.68
N LEU A 23 -3.98 9.53 5.86
CA LEU A 23 -5.15 10.11 6.51
C LEU A 23 -6.44 9.80 5.74
N LEU A 24 -6.43 9.95 4.41
CA LEU A 24 -7.58 9.56 3.59
C LEU A 24 -7.90 8.07 3.72
N LEU A 25 -6.87 7.20 3.73
CA LEU A 25 -7.05 5.77 3.96
C LEU A 25 -7.67 5.49 5.33
N ALA A 26 -7.16 6.11 6.40
CA ALA A 26 -7.66 5.92 7.75
C ALA A 26 -9.13 6.33 7.88
N TRP A 27 -9.48 7.50 7.36
CA TRP A 27 -10.87 7.98 7.36
C TRP A 27 -11.77 7.13 6.47
N GLY A 28 -11.32 6.77 5.26
CA GLY A 28 -12.06 5.87 4.37
C GLY A 28 -12.28 4.49 5.01
N TYR A 29 -11.27 3.96 5.69
CA TYR A 29 -11.39 2.71 6.45
C TYR A 29 -12.41 2.84 7.58
N ALA A 30 -12.37 3.90 8.37
CA ALA A 30 -13.34 4.13 9.44
C ALA A 30 -14.78 4.16 8.91
N ASP A 31 -15.01 4.84 7.77
CA ASP A 31 -16.33 4.95 7.12
C ASP A 31 -16.78 3.63 6.46
N ALA A 32 -15.85 2.87 5.86
CA ALA A 32 -16.14 1.60 5.18
C ALA A 32 -16.22 0.39 6.14
N ARG A 33 -15.69 0.49 7.36
CA ARG A 33 -15.43 -0.63 8.27
C ARG A 33 -16.60 -1.59 8.44
N SER A 34 -17.82 -1.08 8.50
CA SER A 34 -19.03 -1.91 8.64
C SER A 34 -19.37 -2.73 7.39
N LYS A 35 -18.87 -2.34 6.21
CA LYS A 35 -19.11 -2.99 4.92
C LYS A 35 -18.04 -4.02 4.56
N LEU A 36 -16.81 -3.85 5.06
CA LEU A 36 -15.67 -4.69 4.73
C LEU A 36 -15.88 -6.18 5.01
N PRO A 37 -16.57 -6.60 6.10
CA PRO A 37 -16.86 -8.02 6.35
C PRO A 37 -17.76 -8.69 5.31
N ALA A 38 -18.48 -7.91 4.49
CA ALA A 38 -19.33 -8.42 3.41
C ALA A 38 -18.57 -8.57 2.07
N ALA A 39 -17.33 -8.10 1.98
CA ALA A 39 -16.52 -8.20 0.79
C ALA A 39 -16.24 -9.66 0.42
N ARG A 40 -16.49 -10.00 -0.84
CA ARG A 40 -16.34 -11.37 -1.37
C ARG A 40 -14.90 -11.67 -1.78
N ASP A 41 -14.21 -10.66 -2.26
CA ASP A 41 -12.85 -10.77 -2.79
C ASP A 41 -12.04 -9.47 -2.53
N GLU A 42 -10.85 -9.41 -3.07
CA GLU A 42 -9.92 -8.29 -2.94
C GLU A 42 -10.45 -7.05 -3.68
N TYR A 43 -11.12 -7.26 -4.80
CA TYR A 43 -11.73 -6.19 -5.58
C TYR A 43 -12.82 -5.44 -4.78
N ASP A 44 -13.75 -6.19 -4.16
CA ASP A 44 -14.79 -5.59 -3.30
C ASP A 44 -14.17 -4.75 -2.15
N LEU A 45 -13.09 -5.24 -1.53
CA LEU A 45 -12.40 -4.51 -0.45
C LEU A 45 -11.79 -3.20 -0.96
N THR A 46 -11.11 -3.27 -2.09
CA THR A 46 -10.48 -2.12 -2.74
C THR A 46 -11.54 -1.08 -3.11
N ASP A 47 -12.65 -1.52 -3.71
CA ASP A 47 -13.74 -0.65 -4.13
C ASP A 47 -14.42 0.03 -2.93
N PHE A 48 -14.70 -0.70 -1.86
CA PHE A 48 -15.27 -0.10 -0.64
C PHE A 48 -14.37 0.96 -0.04
N LEU A 49 -13.05 0.71 0.02
CA LEU A 49 -12.11 1.68 0.58
C LEU A 49 -11.95 2.89 -0.33
N ALA A 50 -11.73 2.69 -1.63
CA ALA A 50 -11.55 3.78 -2.57
C ALA A 50 -12.77 4.69 -2.63
N ASN A 51 -13.99 4.12 -2.69
CA ASN A 51 -15.23 4.88 -2.67
C ASN A 51 -15.42 5.66 -1.35
N ALA A 52 -15.06 5.07 -0.21
CA ALA A 52 -15.16 5.76 1.08
C ALA A 52 -14.15 6.92 1.17
N MET A 53 -12.92 6.74 0.66
CA MET A 53 -11.92 7.80 0.59
C MET A 53 -12.38 8.95 -0.31
N GLU A 54 -12.97 8.65 -1.48
CA GLU A 54 -13.53 9.67 -2.40
C GLU A 54 -14.69 10.42 -1.75
N GLN A 55 -15.62 9.69 -1.10
CA GLN A 55 -16.71 10.32 -0.35
C GLN A 55 -16.18 11.22 0.76
N ARG A 56 -15.09 10.84 1.41
CA ARG A 56 -14.46 11.66 2.45
C ARG A 56 -13.88 12.95 1.88
N ILE A 57 -13.24 12.93 0.72
CA ILE A 57 -12.74 14.14 0.04
C ILE A 57 -13.88 15.13 -0.20
N ASN A 58 -15.05 14.64 -0.60
CA ASN A 58 -16.24 15.45 -0.90
C ASN A 58 -17.05 15.83 0.33
N ASN A 59 -16.66 15.42 1.53
CA ASN A 59 -17.37 15.74 2.76
C ASN A 59 -17.04 17.18 3.21
N PRO A 60 -18.07 18.04 3.49
CA PRO A 60 -17.84 19.43 3.93
C PRO A 60 -17.03 19.58 5.22
N LEU A 61 -16.92 18.52 6.03
CA LEU A 61 -16.13 18.52 7.27
C LEU A 61 -14.66 18.15 7.03
N THR A 62 -14.31 17.76 5.83
CA THR A 62 -12.91 17.45 5.47
C THR A 62 -12.17 18.76 5.18
N PRO A 63 -10.95 18.95 5.68
CA PRO A 63 -10.17 20.15 5.42
C PRO A 63 -9.98 20.40 3.92
N ASP A 64 -10.12 21.66 3.48
CA ASP A 64 -10.09 22.08 2.07
C ASP A 64 -8.85 21.60 1.28
N ARG A 65 -7.72 21.37 1.97
CA ARG A 65 -6.52 20.86 1.30
C ARG A 65 -6.76 19.52 0.61
N PHE A 66 -7.74 18.73 1.07
CA PHE A 66 -8.07 17.44 0.47
C PHE A 66 -8.88 17.54 -0.82
N LEU A 67 -9.48 18.68 -1.11
CA LEU A 67 -10.11 18.96 -2.41
C LEU A 67 -9.09 18.93 -3.58
N LEU A 68 -7.80 19.00 -3.26
CA LEU A 68 -6.73 18.87 -4.24
C LEU A 68 -6.34 17.44 -4.56
N TYR A 69 -7.02 16.45 -3.99
CA TYR A 69 -6.73 15.04 -4.21
C TYR A 69 -7.83 14.36 -5.02
N SER A 70 -7.46 13.33 -5.74
CA SER A 70 -8.37 12.37 -6.37
C SER A 70 -7.94 10.94 -6.05
N VAL A 71 -8.93 10.06 -5.88
CA VAL A 71 -8.73 8.63 -5.64
C VAL A 71 -9.01 7.90 -6.94
N HIS A 72 -8.09 7.04 -7.33
CA HIS A 72 -8.23 6.17 -8.50
C HIS A 72 -8.24 4.72 -8.05
N ASN A 73 -9.28 3.99 -8.43
CA ASN A 73 -9.39 2.56 -8.21
C ASN A 73 -8.96 1.81 -9.48
N GLU A 74 -8.21 0.72 -9.33
CA GLU A 74 -7.77 -0.16 -10.41
C GLU A 74 -7.16 0.55 -11.64
N ARG A 75 -6.35 1.55 -11.41
CA ARG A 75 -5.71 2.28 -12.50
C ARG A 75 -4.69 1.40 -13.21
N PRO A 76 -4.79 1.22 -14.54
CA PRO A 76 -3.77 0.52 -15.31
C PRO A 76 -2.44 1.25 -15.25
N ILE A 77 -1.38 0.54 -14.88
CA ILE A 77 -0.02 1.07 -14.96
C ILE A 77 0.36 1.11 -16.44
N SER A 78 0.91 2.21 -16.87
CA SER A 78 1.39 2.35 -18.23
C SER A 78 2.90 2.16 -18.30
N PRO A 79 3.38 0.98 -18.64
CA PRO A 79 4.50 0.88 -19.55
C PRO A 79 3.93 0.73 -20.96
N ARG A 80 4.50 1.42 -21.91
CA ARG A 80 4.06 1.44 -23.31
C ARG A 80 4.06 0.07 -24.02
N ALA A 81 4.51 -1.00 -23.35
CA ALA A 81 4.75 -2.32 -23.94
C ALA A 81 3.57 -3.30 -23.81
N GLU A 82 2.69 -3.13 -22.83
CA GLU A 82 1.57 -4.07 -22.62
C GLU A 82 0.24 -3.37 -22.89
N LEU A 83 -0.50 -3.87 -23.89
CA LEU A 83 -1.82 -3.38 -24.26
C LEU A 83 -2.87 -4.41 -23.85
N GLY A 84 -4.05 -3.96 -23.37
CA GLY A 84 -5.21 -4.80 -23.16
C GLY A 84 -5.48 -5.19 -21.71
N LYS A 85 -6.16 -6.35 -21.52
CA LYS A 85 -6.68 -6.82 -20.24
C LYS A 85 -5.60 -7.21 -19.22
N ASP A 86 -4.40 -7.55 -19.71
CA ASP A 86 -3.30 -8.08 -18.90
C ASP A 86 -2.39 -6.98 -18.33
N ARG A 87 -2.78 -5.72 -18.48
CA ARG A 87 -2.03 -4.62 -17.85
C ARG A 87 -2.06 -4.77 -16.33
N PRO A 88 -0.89 -4.72 -15.67
CA PRO A 88 -0.86 -4.60 -14.22
C PRO A 88 -1.70 -3.39 -13.79
N LYS A 89 -2.55 -3.60 -12.82
CA LYS A 89 -3.34 -2.53 -12.21
C LYS A 89 -2.86 -2.35 -10.78
N LEU A 90 -2.91 -1.12 -10.30
CA LEU A 90 -2.73 -0.79 -8.90
C LEU A 90 -4.09 -0.64 -8.26
N ASP A 91 -4.21 -1.16 -7.04
CA ASP A 91 -5.51 -1.21 -6.37
C ASP A 91 -6.03 0.18 -6.05
N ILE A 92 -5.24 1.02 -5.36
CA ILE A 92 -5.62 2.40 -5.05
C ILE A 92 -4.46 3.34 -5.34
N GLN A 93 -4.72 4.42 -6.06
CA GLN A 93 -3.78 5.53 -6.25
C GLN A 93 -4.41 6.85 -5.79
N ILE A 94 -3.65 7.62 -5.05
CA ILE A 94 -3.99 8.99 -4.65
C ILE A 94 -3.17 9.96 -5.49
N GLU A 95 -3.84 10.77 -6.31
CA GLU A 95 -3.22 11.83 -7.11
C GLU A 95 -3.45 13.18 -6.44
N ARG A 96 -2.40 13.98 -6.29
CA ARG A 96 -2.55 15.39 -5.96
C ARG A 96 -2.71 16.18 -7.26
N CYS A 97 -3.89 16.76 -7.44
CA CYS A 97 -4.24 17.52 -8.61
C CYS A 97 -3.46 18.83 -8.70
N GLY A 98 -3.24 19.34 -9.90
CA GLY A 98 -2.59 20.63 -10.12
C GLY A 98 -1.06 20.65 -10.01
N VAL A 99 -0.42 19.54 -9.68
CA VAL A 99 1.05 19.42 -9.60
C VAL A 99 1.61 18.77 -10.86
N ARG A 100 2.75 19.28 -11.34
CA ARG A 100 3.47 18.70 -12.48
C ARG A 100 4.96 18.52 -12.14
N PRO A 101 5.57 17.36 -12.49
CA PRO A 101 4.91 16.18 -13.05
C PRO A 101 3.89 15.58 -12.08
N LYS A 102 2.87 14.89 -12.60
CA LYS A 102 1.86 14.20 -11.77
C LYS A 102 2.56 13.23 -10.83
N ARG A 103 2.15 13.26 -9.58
CA ARG A 103 2.65 12.36 -8.54
C ARG A 103 1.48 11.62 -7.92
N PHE A 104 1.73 10.36 -7.65
CA PHE A 104 0.76 9.44 -7.06
C PHE A 104 1.35 8.83 -5.81
N TYR A 105 0.48 8.59 -4.84
CA TYR A 105 0.77 7.66 -3.75
C TYR A 105 -0.03 6.38 -3.99
N THR A 106 0.63 5.25 -3.87
CA THR A 106 0.08 3.96 -4.29
C THR A 106 -0.09 3.03 -3.13
N PHE A 107 -1.26 2.41 -3.05
CA PHE A 107 -1.57 1.30 -2.16
C PHE A 107 -1.87 0.05 -2.98
N GLU A 108 -1.24 -1.06 -2.61
CA GLU A 108 -1.57 -2.40 -3.09
C GLU A 108 -2.18 -3.17 -1.95
N MET A 109 -3.28 -3.86 -2.18
CA MET A 109 -4.05 -4.56 -1.17
C MET A 109 -3.91 -6.06 -1.29
N LYS A 110 -3.82 -6.75 -0.15
CA LYS A 110 -3.88 -8.22 -0.09
C LYS A 110 -4.71 -8.67 1.09
N ARG A 111 -5.49 -9.72 0.85
CA ARG A 111 -6.30 -10.35 1.89
C ARG A 111 -5.42 -11.24 2.77
N LEU A 112 -5.56 -11.07 4.08
CA LEU A 112 -4.91 -11.90 5.07
C LEU A 112 -5.95 -12.81 5.74
N ARG A 113 -5.92 -14.09 5.38
CA ARG A 113 -6.95 -15.09 5.68
C ARG A 113 -6.36 -16.26 6.45
N ASP A 114 -7.22 -16.87 7.25
CA ASP A 114 -7.02 -18.20 7.85
C ASP A 114 -8.40 -18.87 7.92
N ASP A 115 -8.79 -19.50 6.81
CA ASP A 115 -10.09 -20.16 6.66
C ASP A 115 -9.98 -21.40 5.76
N ALA A 116 -11.11 -22.03 5.46
CA ALA A 116 -11.16 -23.23 4.62
C ALA A 116 -10.62 -23.06 3.19
N LYS A 117 -10.46 -21.81 2.71
CA LYS A 117 -10.02 -21.51 1.33
C LYS A 117 -8.56 -21.02 1.25
N ALA A 118 -8.00 -20.53 2.34
CA ALA A 118 -6.62 -20.05 2.37
C ALA A 118 -6.05 -20.15 3.78
N SER A 119 -4.89 -20.78 3.91
CA SER A 119 -4.10 -20.81 5.14
C SER A 119 -3.34 -19.49 5.33
N PRO A 120 -2.79 -19.24 6.53
CA PRO A 120 -1.87 -18.12 6.74
C PRO A 120 -0.66 -18.15 5.80
N THR A 121 -0.15 -19.34 5.47
CA THR A 121 0.97 -19.52 4.53
C THR A 121 0.59 -19.10 3.11
N ASP A 122 -0.62 -19.45 2.65
CA ASP A 122 -1.11 -19.02 1.33
C ASP A 122 -1.28 -17.51 1.28
N SER A 123 -1.88 -16.91 2.31
CA SER A 123 -2.05 -15.47 2.43
C SER A 123 -0.70 -14.74 2.47
N LEU A 124 0.28 -15.26 3.20
CA LEU A 124 1.64 -14.76 3.24
C LEU A 124 2.31 -14.84 1.86
N ALA A 125 2.15 -15.96 1.16
CA ALA A 125 2.71 -16.15 -0.18
C ALA A 125 2.12 -15.15 -1.20
N HIS A 126 0.83 -14.84 -1.11
CA HIS A 126 0.20 -13.79 -1.91
C HIS A 126 0.69 -12.40 -1.55
N TYR A 127 0.77 -12.08 -0.26
CA TYR A 127 1.20 -10.76 0.23
C TYR A 127 2.65 -10.45 -0.17
N LEU A 128 3.55 -11.41 -0.02
CA LEU A 128 4.97 -11.25 -0.32
C LEU A 128 5.30 -11.56 -1.80
N GLY A 129 4.49 -12.36 -2.47
CA GLY A 129 4.77 -12.91 -3.79
C GLY A 129 4.78 -11.90 -4.93
N ASN A 130 4.77 -12.45 -6.15
CA ASN A 130 4.85 -11.67 -7.39
C ASN A 130 3.64 -10.76 -7.63
N GLU A 131 2.56 -10.95 -6.90
CA GLU A 131 1.34 -10.12 -6.96
C GLU A 131 1.25 -9.13 -5.77
N GLY A 132 2.27 -9.05 -4.94
CA GLY A 132 2.37 -8.16 -3.79
C GLY A 132 3.73 -7.46 -3.72
N VAL A 133 4.45 -7.62 -2.60
CA VAL A 133 5.79 -7.03 -2.38
C VAL A 133 6.73 -7.28 -3.55
N GLY A 134 6.75 -8.49 -4.09
CA GLY A 134 7.61 -8.86 -5.20
C GLY A 134 7.43 -8.01 -6.46
N ARG A 135 6.22 -7.47 -6.73
CA ARG A 135 6.00 -6.55 -7.88
C ARG A 135 6.72 -5.22 -7.71
N PHE A 136 6.72 -4.67 -6.51
CA PHE A 136 7.43 -3.43 -6.21
C PHE A 136 8.95 -3.62 -6.31
N VAL A 137 9.45 -4.71 -5.76
CA VAL A 137 10.87 -5.06 -5.80
C VAL A 137 11.34 -5.32 -7.24
N ALA A 138 10.53 -5.98 -8.06
CA ALA A 138 10.82 -6.21 -9.47
C ALA A 138 10.70 -4.93 -10.32
N GLY A 139 10.24 -3.81 -9.76
CA GLY A 139 10.02 -2.56 -10.49
C GLY A 139 8.86 -2.60 -11.50
N LYS A 140 7.97 -3.60 -11.39
CA LYS A 140 6.76 -3.70 -12.22
C LYS A 140 5.70 -2.68 -11.83
N TYR A 141 5.70 -2.27 -10.56
CA TYR A 141 4.88 -1.20 -10.01
C TYR A 141 5.74 0.01 -9.71
N GLU A 142 5.29 1.19 -10.13
CA GLU A 142 5.86 2.48 -9.75
C GLU A 142 7.41 2.50 -9.84
N ALA A 143 7.97 2.13 -11.01
CA ALA A 143 9.43 1.98 -11.18
C ALA A 143 10.22 3.24 -10.74
N GLU A 144 9.61 4.42 -10.83
CA GLU A 144 10.20 5.70 -10.45
C GLU A 144 9.82 6.15 -9.03
N SER A 145 8.89 5.45 -8.35
CA SER A 145 8.50 5.82 -6.98
C SER A 145 9.55 5.33 -5.98
N PHE A 146 9.85 6.17 -4.99
CA PHE A 146 10.73 5.81 -3.88
C PHE A 146 9.98 5.18 -2.72
N GLU A 147 8.63 5.25 -2.72
CA GLU A 147 7.78 4.78 -1.65
C GLU A 147 6.42 4.32 -2.18
N ALA A 148 5.85 3.30 -1.54
CA ALA A 148 4.49 2.83 -1.74
C ALA A 148 4.00 2.11 -0.48
N SER A 149 2.72 1.74 -0.43
CA SER A 149 2.15 0.99 0.69
C SER A 149 1.53 -0.32 0.27
N MET A 150 1.68 -1.32 1.15
CA MET A 150 0.97 -2.58 1.12
C MET A 150 -0.13 -2.56 2.19
N ILE A 151 -1.36 -2.83 1.84
CA ILE A 151 -2.46 -2.99 2.78
C ILE A 151 -2.73 -4.48 2.99
N GLY A 152 -2.56 -4.94 4.21
CA GLY A 152 -3.01 -6.26 4.65
C GLY A 152 -4.43 -6.17 5.22
N CYS A 153 -5.44 -6.58 4.44
CA CYS A 153 -6.82 -6.67 4.91
C CYS A 153 -7.01 -7.95 5.71
N ILE A 154 -6.98 -7.82 7.04
CA ILE A 154 -7.10 -8.93 7.99
C ILE A 154 -8.55 -9.39 8.06
N GLN A 155 -8.81 -10.61 7.61
CA GLN A 155 -10.12 -11.26 7.69
C GLN A 155 -10.19 -12.34 8.78
N ALA A 156 -9.02 -12.77 9.28
CA ALA A 156 -8.88 -13.71 10.39
C ALA A 156 -7.57 -13.45 11.14
N ARG A 157 -7.48 -13.90 12.38
CA ARG A 157 -6.36 -13.61 13.29
C ARG A 157 -6.28 -12.14 13.69
N THR A 158 -5.22 -11.78 14.42
CA THR A 158 -4.98 -10.41 14.90
C THR A 158 -3.93 -9.69 14.07
N PRO A 159 -3.85 -8.36 14.10
CA PRO A 159 -2.76 -7.61 13.49
C PRO A 159 -1.38 -8.08 13.97
N GLU A 160 -1.21 -8.34 15.26
CA GLU A 160 0.05 -8.81 15.84
C GLU A 160 0.50 -10.12 15.22
N PHE A 161 -0.43 -11.10 15.05
CA PHE A 161 -0.13 -12.37 14.41
C PHE A 161 0.45 -12.15 12.99
N TRP A 162 -0.17 -11.28 12.19
CA TRP A 162 0.29 -11.01 10.83
C TRP A 162 1.59 -10.21 10.79
N LEU A 163 1.75 -9.23 11.70
CA LEU A 163 3.00 -8.49 11.85
C LEU A 163 4.17 -9.41 12.18
N GLU A 164 3.97 -10.36 13.09
CA GLU A 164 5.00 -11.34 13.46
C GLU A 164 5.30 -12.29 12.30
N LEU A 165 4.27 -12.85 11.65
CA LEU A 165 4.43 -13.80 10.56
C LEU A 165 5.16 -13.18 9.35
N ILE A 166 4.75 -11.98 8.93
CA ILE A 166 5.36 -11.26 7.81
C ILE A 166 6.78 -10.81 8.20
N GLY A 167 6.96 -10.31 9.41
CA GLY A 167 8.28 -9.90 9.92
C GLY A 167 9.26 -11.07 9.99
N GLN A 168 8.79 -12.27 10.38
CA GLN A 168 9.62 -13.48 10.38
C GLN A 168 10.00 -13.89 8.94
N ALA A 169 9.05 -13.85 8.02
CA ALA A 169 9.33 -14.18 6.62
C ALA A 169 10.39 -13.25 5.98
N PHE A 170 10.39 -11.96 6.32
CA PHE A 170 11.44 -11.05 5.88
C PHE A 170 12.80 -11.35 6.53
N LYS A 171 12.82 -11.75 7.81
CA LYS A 171 14.08 -12.17 8.48
C LYS A 171 14.66 -13.43 7.83
N ASP A 172 13.79 -14.39 7.51
CA ASP A 172 14.19 -15.65 6.86
C ASP A 172 14.73 -15.37 5.44
N ASP A 173 14.13 -14.42 4.71
CA ASP A 173 14.62 -13.99 3.40
C ASP A 173 16.02 -13.35 3.48
N VAL A 174 16.25 -12.49 4.48
CA VAL A 174 17.59 -11.90 4.72
C VAL A 174 18.63 -12.96 5.07
N ALA A 175 18.25 -13.98 5.83
CA ALA A 175 19.13 -15.08 6.19
C ALA A 175 19.40 -16.06 5.03
N SER A 176 18.56 -16.03 4.00
CA SER A 176 18.69 -16.88 2.82
C SER A 176 19.78 -16.37 1.88
N ALA A 177 20.61 -17.28 1.38
CA ALA A 177 21.62 -16.97 0.35
C ALA A 177 21.02 -16.48 -0.99
N GLN A 178 19.71 -16.66 -1.18
CA GLN A 178 18.96 -16.29 -2.39
C GLN A 178 17.80 -15.34 -2.04
N GLY A 179 18.03 -14.37 -1.16
CA GLY A 179 17.00 -13.41 -0.75
C GLY A 179 16.19 -12.85 -1.94
N ARG A 180 14.89 -13.08 -1.92
CA ARG A 180 13.98 -12.74 -3.03
C ARG A 180 13.64 -11.25 -3.08
N TYR A 181 13.66 -10.63 -1.89
CA TYR A 181 13.14 -9.28 -1.73
C TYR A 181 14.22 -8.21 -1.68
N ASN A 182 15.51 -8.59 -1.84
CA ASN A 182 16.66 -7.66 -1.86
C ASN A 182 16.58 -6.62 -0.73
N ILE A 183 16.35 -7.08 0.49
CA ILE A 183 16.09 -6.24 1.66
C ILE A 183 17.35 -5.46 2.02
N VAL A 184 17.20 -4.14 2.16
CA VAL A 184 18.23 -3.21 2.63
C VAL A 184 18.02 -2.88 4.10
N GLU A 185 16.77 -2.62 4.48
CA GLU A 185 16.36 -2.45 5.87
C GLU A 185 15.18 -3.39 6.13
N GLY A 186 15.31 -4.20 7.18
CA GLY A 186 14.34 -5.22 7.54
C GLY A 186 13.03 -4.64 8.05
N PHE A 187 12.08 -5.52 8.32
CA PHE A 187 10.75 -5.18 8.79
C PHE A 187 10.80 -4.53 10.18
N GLN A 188 10.37 -3.29 10.27
CA GLN A 188 10.37 -2.50 11.49
C GLN A 188 9.01 -1.84 11.70
N ARG A 189 8.48 -1.92 12.92
CA ARG A 189 7.27 -1.17 13.27
C ARG A 189 7.53 0.33 13.11
N CYS A 190 6.56 1.03 12.58
CA CYS A 190 6.57 2.48 12.43
C CYS A 190 5.17 3.04 12.69
N SER A 191 5.06 4.36 12.77
CA SER A 191 3.80 5.08 12.75
C SER A 191 3.98 6.28 11.83
N ILE A 192 3.11 6.41 10.85
CA ILE A 192 3.10 7.55 9.93
C ILE A 192 2.09 8.57 10.40
N ILE A 193 0.92 8.09 10.82
CA ILE A 193 -0.16 8.88 11.39
C ILE A 193 -0.73 8.18 12.61
N SER A 194 -1.28 8.94 13.54
CA SER A 194 -1.84 8.41 14.79
C SER A 194 -3.11 7.57 14.59
N GLU A 195 -3.82 7.77 13.49
CA GLU A 195 -5.06 7.09 13.15
C GLU A 195 -4.88 5.65 12.68
N LEU A 196 -3.65 5.28 12.29
CA LEU A 196 -3.27 3.91 11.91
C LEU A 196 -2.27 3.36 12.92
N CYS A 197 -2.64 2.29 13.64
CA CYS A 197 -1.84 1.78 14.76
C CYS A 197 -0.90 0.65 14.36
N ASP A 198 -1.28 -0.11 13.32
CA ASP A 198 -0.60 -1.34 12.93
C ASP A 198 0.16 -1.13 11.62
N GLU A 199 1.31 -0.45 11.73
CA GLU A 199 2.16 -0.10 10.60
C GLU A 199 3.59 -0.62 10.79
N ALA A 200 4.21 -0.99 9.68
CA ALA A 200 5.63 -1.34 9.63
C ALA A 200 6.24 -0.84 8.31
N SER A 201 7.56 -0.86 8.21
CA SER A 201 8.26 -0.50 6.98
C SER A 201 9.38 -1.48 6.65
N THR A 202 9.67 -1.59 5.36
CA THR A 202 10.86 -2.26 4.82
C THR A 202 11.49 -1.39 3.74
N ILE A 203 12.81 -1.54 3.52
CA ILE A 203 13.48 -0.93 2.37
C ILE A 203 14.08 -2.05 1.51
N HIS A 204 13.80 -1.97 0.23
CA HIS A 204 14.25 -2.96 -0.76
C HIS A 204 15.10 -2.30 -1.85
N ARG A 205 16.02 -3.07 -2.44
CA ARG A 205 16.77 -2.69 -3.64
C ARG A 205 16.10 -3.33 -4.85
N ARG A 206 15.71 -2.53 -5.82
CA ARG A 206 15.18 -3.00 -7.10
C ARG A 206 16.31 -3.52 -8.01
N ALA A 207 15.94 -4.28 -9.03
CA ALA A 207 16.90 -4.73 -10.06
C ALA A 207 17.58 -3.57 -10.80
N SER A 208 16.93 -2.40 -10.91
CA SER A 208 17.50 -1.16 -11.43
C SER A 208 18.58 -0.53 -10.54
N GLY A 209 18.79 -1.04 -9.32
CA GLY A 209 19.67 -0.47 -8.30
C GLY A 209 19.02 0.60 -7.43
N SER A 210 17.86 1.14 -7.81
CA SER A 210 17.09 2.11 -7.00
C SER A 210 16.57 1.45 -5.72
N ARG A 211 16.27 2.27 -4.71
CA ARG A 211 15.61 1.80 -3.48
C ARG A 211 14.13 2.13 -3.50
N ILE A 212 13.34 1.28 -2.85
CA ILE A 212 11.95 1.55 -2.54
C ILE A 212 11.70 1.27 -1.06
N ARG A 213 11.02 2.20 -0.38
CA ARG A 213 10.42 1.95 0.93
C ARG A 213 9.02 1.41 0.72
N LEU A 214 8.69 0.31 1.37
CA LEU A 214 7.32 -0.19 1.46
C LEU A 214 6.82 0.01 2.89
N LEU A 215 5.67 0.65 2.99
CA LEU A 215 4.93 0.80 4.23
C LEU A 215 3.87 -0.29 4.27
N HIS A 216 3.82 -1.03 5.37
CA HIS A 216 2.90 -2.15 5.56
C HIS A 216 1.82 -1.71 6.55
N ILE A 217 0.57 -1.66 6.12
CA ILE A 217 -0.60 -1.21 6.89
C ILE A 217 -1.52 -2.40 7.09
N PHE A 218 -1.96 -2.64 8.32
CA PHE A 218 -2.82 -3.77 8.64
C PHE A 218 -4.20 -3.28 9.11
N LEU A 219 -5.22 -3.59 8.31
CA LEU A 219 -6.61 -3.17 8.55
C LEU A 219 -7.48 -4.38 8.90
N CYS A 220 -8.20 -4.31 10.00
CA CYS A 220 -9.16 -5.36 10.40
C CYS A 220 -10.42 -5.28 9.52
N CYS A 221 -10.54 -6.21 8.57
CA CYS A 221 -11.62 -6.29 7.58
C CYS A 221 -12.57 -7.48 7.81
N GLY A 222 -12.31 -8.31 8.80
CA GLY A 222 -13.14 -9.44 9.17
C GLY A 222 -14.32 -9.05 10.07
N LYS A 223 -15.24 -10.00 10.28
CA LYS A 223 -16.29 -9.84 11.30
C LYS A 223 -15.59 -9.75 12.67
N SER A 224 -15.93 -8.72 13.45
CA SER A 224 -15.52 -8.70 14.85
C SER A 224 -15.97 -10.02 15.50
N ALA A 225 -15.06 -10.74 16.14
CA ALA A 225 -15.43 -11.83 17.00
C ALA A 225 -16.31 -11.23 18.11
N SER A 226 -17.59 -11.57 18.09
CA SER A 226 -18.56 -11.21 19.13
C SER A 226 -18.30 -12.01 20.39
#